data_a7d4a5b6e9e038aac72934eb25ca79c1
#
_entry.id   a7d4a5b6e9e038aac72934eb25ca79c1
#
_cell.length_a   1.000
_cell.length_b   1.000
_cell.length_c   1.000
_cell.angle_alpha   90.00
_cell.angle_beta   90.00
_cell.angle_gamma   90.00
#
_symmetry.space_group_name_H-M   'P 1'
#
loop_
_entity.id
_entity.type
_entity.pdbx_description
1 polymer ?
#
loop_
_entity_poly.entity_id
_entity_poly.type
_entity_poly.pdbx_seq_one_letter_code
_entity_poly.pdbx_strand_id
1 'polypeptide(L)'
;MIELTVLQFLEAPDFRNVTLKCLAEIAGLNVGPEYDPKFVILFAMVMTSVNRMIPPSTNIAAAYASAPDAGQELVLNLALFLSNFLSTHLRAVETEANRDVLLNAHLYMVKISQVDEREIFKITLEYWSKLVAELYDEIQALPIGESGLLMGLSLGNGGGSMLNGMSLRKNIYSDVLSNLRLVVIERMVKPEEVQQASPLLVFVVNCVSRF
;
A
#
# COMPACT_ATOMS: atom_id res chain seq x y z
N MET A 1 11.14 19.29 16.66
CA MET A 1 11.64 20.43 15.84
C MET A 1 11.92 20.00 14.40
N ILE A 2 12.67 18.93 14.13
CA ILE A 2 12.97 18.42 12.76
C ILE A 2 11.68 18.04 12.01
N GLU A 3 10.74 17.39 12.67
CA GLU A 3 9.48 16.93 12.12
C GLU A 3 8.61 18.07 11.53
N LEU A 4 8.51 19.18 12.25
CA LEU A 4 7.74 20.34 11.78
C LEU A 4 8.36 20.98 10.54
N THR A 5 9.69 20.98 10.47
CA THR A 5 10.46 21.53 9.35
C THR A 5 10.27 20.71 8.08
N VAL A 6 10.28 19.36 8.21
CA VAL A 6 10.06 18.46 7.06
C VAL A 6 8.68 18.66 6.46
N LEU A 7 7.63 18.83 7.31
CA LEU A 7 6.28 19.11 6.81
C LEU A 7 6.18 20.45 6.08
N GLN A 8 6.83 21.48 6.59
CA GLN A 8 6.85 22.80 5.94
C GLN A 8 7.45 22.71 4.53
N PHE A 9 8.55 21.98 4.36
CA PHE A 9 9.15 21.76 3.03
C PHE A 9 8.28 20.89 2.13
N LEU A 10 7.61 19.89 2.66
CA LEU A 10 6.70 19.04 1.89
C LEU A 10 5.47 19.82 1.38
N GLU A 11 4.98 20.78 2.16
CA GLU A 11 3.84 21.62 1.78
C GLU A 11 4.24 22.77 0.85
N ALA A 12 5.51 23.18 0.83
CA ALA A 12 6.01 24.23 -0.05
C ALA A 12 6.20 23.69 -1.49
N PRO A 13 5.53 24.29 -2.51
CA PRO A 13 5.56 23.76 -3.88
C PRO A 13 6.95 23.55 -4.45
N ASP A 14 7.89 24.49 -4.20
CA ASP A 14 9.23 24.46 -4.76
C ASP A 14 10.13 23.38 -4.15
N PHE A 15 9.83 22.95 -2.92
CA PHE A 15 10.62 21.95 -2.19
C PHE A 15 9.94 20.57 -2.09
N ARG A 16 8.68 20.50 -2.44
CA ARG A 16 7.84 19.30 -2.27
C ARG A 16 8.45 18.05 -2.87
N ASN A 17 8.84 18.10 -4.14
CA ASN A 17 9.36 16.93 -4.85
C ASN A 17 10.69 16.46 -4.27
N VAL A 18 11.62 17.38 -4.00
CA VAL A 18 12.91 17.01 -3.41
C VAL A 18 12.74 16.47 -1.98
N THR A 19 11.83 17.06 -1.21
CA THR A 19 11.54 16.59 0.16
C THR A 19 10.94 15.19 0.12
N LEU A 20 9.95 14.95 -0.74
CA LEU A 20 9.32 13.61 -0.83
C LEU A 20 10.30 12.56 -1.34
N LYS A 21 11.20 12.91 -2.26
CA LYS A 21 12.29 12.04 -2.72
C LYS A 21 13.24 11.67 -1.58
N CYS A 22 13.69 12.65 -0.80
CA CYS A 22 14.51 12.37 0.39
C CYS A 22 13.78 11.48 1.41
N LEU A 23 12.48 11.71 1.61
CA LEU A 23 11.66 10.89 2.49
C LEU A 23 11.51 9.46 1.96
N ALA A 24 11.42 9.27 0.64
CA ALA A 24 11.37 7.95 0.02
C ALA A 24 12.67 7.14 0.25
N GLU A 25 13.83 7.79 0.20
CA GLU A 25 15.11 7.17 0.52
C GLU A 25 15.19 6.78 2.01
N ILE A 26 14.80 7.68 2.90
CA ILE A 26 14.77 7.43 4.35
C ILE A 26 13.80 6.28 4.68
N ALA A 27 12.65 6.24 4.04
CA ALA A 27 11.61 5.24 4.24
C ALA A 27 12.07 3.81 3.91
N GLY A 28 13.06 3.65 3.03
CA GLY A 28 13.65 2.35 2.69
C GLY A 28 14.72 1.84 3.67
N LEU A 29 15.10 2.66 4.68
CA LEU A 29 16.17 2.29 5.59
C LEU A 29 15.69 1.33 6.67
N ASN A 30 16.34 0.19 6.81
CA ASN A 30 16.16 -0.74 7.91
C ASN A 30 17.21 -0.44 9.00
N VAL A 31 16.86 0.41 9.96
CA VAL A 31 17.79 0.92 11.00
C VAL A 31 17.61 0.26 12.38
N GLY A 32 16.64 -0.62 12.52
CA GLY A 32 16.37 -1.35 13.75
C GLY A 32 15.06 -0.94 14.43
N PRO A 33 14.47 -1.85 15.23
CA PRO A 33 13.14 -1.69 15.82
C PRO A 33 13.03 -0.56 16.84
N GLU A 34 14.13 -0.10 17.39
CA GLU A 34 14.16 1.04 18.30
C GLU A 34 13.75 2.35 17.64
N TYR A 35 13.82 2.42 16.32
CA TYR A 35 13.39 3.58 15.52
C TYR A 35 11.95 3.48 15.01
N ASP A 36 11.30 2.32 15.13
CA ASP A 36 9.92 2.11 14.66
C ASP A 36 8.93 3.20 15.14
N PRO A 37 8.94 3.65 16.41
CA PRO A 37 8.04 4.72 16.83
C PRO A 37 8.24 6.03 16.08
N LYS A 38 9.47 6.35 15.68
CA LYS A 38 9.78 7.56 14.91
C LYS A 38 9.30 7.42 13.47
N PHE A 39 9.46 6.24 12.86
CA PHE A 39 8.93 5.97 11.52
C PHE A 39 7.41 5.99 11.49
N VAL A 40 6.73 5.48 12.52
CA VAL A 40 5.27 5.56 12.64
C VAL A 40 4.79 7.01 12.69
N ILE A 41 5.44 7.85 13.50
CA ILE A 41 5.12 9.30 13.57
C ILE A 41 5.37 9.97 12.22
N LEU A 42 6.54 9.73 11.61
CA LEU A 42 6.89 10.29 10.29
C LEU A 42 5.84 9.90 9.24
N PHE A 43 5.44 8.64 9.21
CA PHE A 43 4.42 8.14 8.29
C PHE A 43 3.07 8.87 8.44
N ALA A 44 2.57 8.96 9.68
CA ALA A 44 1.32 9.65 9.96
C ALA A 44 1.37 11.12 9.54
N MET A 45 2.49 11.79 9.78
CA MET A 45 2.71 13.18 9.39
C MET A 45 2.74 13.35 7.88
N VAL A 46 3.50 12.52 7.16
CA VAL A 46 3.56 12.56 5.69
C VAL A 46 2.19 12.28 5.10
N MET A 47 1.46 11.26 5.58
CA MET A 47 0.10 10.96 5.10
C MET A 47 -0.88 12.11 5.35
N THR A 48 -0.74 12.83 6.46
CA THR A 48 -1.53 14.03 6.72
C THR A 48 -1.28 15.11 5.66
N SER A 49 -0.02 15.36 5.32
CA SER A 49 0.33 16.33 4.27
C SER A 49 -0.11 15.85 2.89
N VAL A 50 0.04 14.56 2.59
CA VAL A 50 -0.45 13.96 1.34
C VAL A 50 -1.96 14.17 1.17
N ASN A 51 -2.75 13.93 2.23
CA ASN A 51 -4.21 14.15 2.20
C ASN A 51 -4.60 15.61 1.94
N ARG A 52 -3.79 16.57 2.36
CA ARG A 52 -4.01 18.00 2.05
C ARG A 52 -3.66 18.34 0.61
N MET A 53 -2.55 17.78 0.10
CA MET A 53 -2.05 18.06 -1.26
C MET A 53 -2.88 17.34 -2.32
N ILE A 54 -3.25 16.10 -2.06
CA ILE A 54 -3.99 15.21 -2.95
C ILE A 54 -5.17 14.64 -2.14
N PRO A 55 -6.33 15.30 -2.11
CA PRO A 55 -7.48 14.79 -1.37
C PRO A 55 -7.81 13.32 -1.73
N PRO A 56 -8.24 12.48 -0.77
CA PRO A 56 -8.54 11.07 -1.01
C PRO A 56 -9.60 10.83 -2.10
N SER A 57 -10.42 11.82 -2.44
CA SER A 57 -11.38 11.75 -3.54
C SER A 57 -10.77 11.95 -4.94
N THR A 58 -9.51 12.40 -5.02
CA THR A 58 -8.82 12.69 -6.29
C THR A 58 -8.67 11.44 -7.15
N ASN A 59 -9.00 11.54 -8.43
CA ASN A 59 -8.62 10.56 -9.43
C ASN A 59 -7.16 10.84 -9.85
N ILE A 60 -6.22 10.09 -9.26
CA ILE A 60 -4.78 10.30 -9.47
C ILE A 60 -4.38 10.01 -10.92
N ALA A 61 -4.95 8.99 -11.56
CA ALA A 61 -4.63 8.65 -12.94
C ALA A 61 -5.02 9.78 -13.91
N ALA A 62 -6.22 10.33 -13.77
CA ALA A 62 -6.66 11.47 -14.59
C ALA A 62 -5.84 12.74 -14.29
N ALA A 63 -5.55 13.00 -13.01
CA ALA A 63 -4.73 14.14 -12.61
C ALA A 63 -3.31 14.03 -13.17
N TYR A 64 -2.69 12.84 -13.12
CA TYR A 64 -1.37 12.56 -13.66
C TYR A 64 -1.31 12.82 -15.17
N ALA A 65 -2.28 12.33 -15.93
CA ALA A 65 -2.31 12.47 -17.39
C ALA A 65 -2.35 13.94 -17.87
N SER A 66 -2.90 14.83 -17.05
CA SER A 66 -3.00 16.27 -17.37
C SER A 66 -1.99 17.14 -16.61
N ALA A 67 -1.18 16.55 -15.73
CA ALA A 67 -0.25 17.29 -14.89
C ALA A 67 1.00 17.72 -15.66
N PRO A 68 1.61 18.86 -15.30
CA PRO A 68 2.96 19.21 -15.73
C PRO A 68 3.99 18.26 -15.08
N ASP A 69 5.22 18.26 -15.61
CA ASP A 69 6.31 17.40 -15.16
C ASP A 69 6.48 17.36 -13.63
N ALA A 70 6.41 18.51 -12.97
CA ALA A 70 6.51 18.58 -11.51
C ALA A 70 5.36 17.85 -10.78
N GLY A 71 4.16 17.83 -11.38
CA GLY A 71 3.01 17.09 -10.85
C GLY A 71 3.16 15.58 -11.08
N GLN A 72 3.69 15.19 -12.22
CA GLN A 72 4.00 13.80 -12.53
C GLN A 72 5.11 13.26 -11.62
N GLU A 73 6.17 14.05 -11.41
CA GLU A 73 7.25 13.75 -10.48
C GLU A 73 6.73 13.59 -9.03
N LEU A 74 5.76 14.39 -8.61
CA LEU A 74 5.13 14.25 -7.29
C LEU A 74 4.50 12.87 -7.10
N VAL A 75 3.75 12.39 -8.10
CA VAL A 75 3.10 11.07 -8.04
C VAL A 75 4.15 9.95 -8.04
N LEU A 76 5.20 10.06 -8.83
CA LEU A 76 6.32 9.12 -8.83
C LEU A 76 7.00 9.05 -7.45
N ASN A 77 7.36 10.20 -6.89
CA ASN A 77 8.01 10.27 -5.58
C ASN A 77 7.09 9.74 -4.46
N LEU A 78 5.77 9.97 -4.57
CA LEU A 78 4.79 9.41 -3.64
C LEU A 78 4.71 7.87 -3.77
N ALA A 79 4.74 7.34 -4.98
CA ALA A 79 4.80 5.90 -5.21
C ALA A 79 6.04 5.26 -4.56
N LEU A 80 7.20 5.88 -4.75
CA LEU A 80 8.46 5.46 -4.15
C LEU A 80 8.42 5.51 -2.62
N PHE A 81 7.94 6.63 -2.06
CA PHE A 81 7.80 6.77 -0.61
C PHE A 81 6.91 5.69 -0.01
N LEU A 82 5.71 5.52 -0.54
CA LEU A 82 4.75 4.53 -0.03
C LEU A 82 5.27 3.10 -0.21
N SER A 83 5.83 2.77 -1.37
CA SER A 83 6.38 1.45 -1.65
C SER A 83 7.53 1.10 -0.70
N ASN A 84 8.50 2.01 -0.54
CA ASN A 84 9.65 1.82 0.34
C ASN A 84 9.21 1.71 1.81
N PHE A 85 8.34 2.64 2.26
CA PHE A 85 7.88 2.67 3.64
C PHE A 85 7.10 1.39 3.99
N LEU A 86 6.10 1.05 3.20
CA LEU A 86 5.26 -0.11 3.46
C LEU A 86 6.03 -1.44 3.27
N SER A 87 7.03 -1.48 2.38
CA SER A 87 7.89 -2.65 2.25
C SER A 87 8.82 -2.87 3.45
N THR A 88 9.20 -1.81 4.16
CA THR A 88 10.21 -1.88 5.22
C THR A 88 9.58 -1.84 6.62
N HIS A 89 8.57 -0.99 6.83
CA HIS A 89 8.01 -0.68 8.15
C HIS A 89 6.54 -1.08 8.32
N LEU A 90 5.99 -1.93 7.42
CA LEU A 90 4.57 -2.31 7.45
C LEU A 90 4.15 -2.81 8.84
N ARG A 91 4.95 -3.70 9.44
CA ARG A 91 4.65 -4.31 10.75
C ARG A 91 4.59 -3.29 11.88
N ALA A 92 5.38 -2.23 11.81
CA ALA A 92 5.38 -1.17 12.82
C ALA A 92 4.09 -0.33 12.79
N VAL A 93 3.46 -0.18 11.59
CA VAL A 93 2.22 0.59 11.42
C VAL A 93 0.96 -0.27 11.44
N GLU A 94 1.07 -1.60 11.38
CA GLU A 94 -0.06 -2.54 11.47
C GLU A 94 -0.61 -2.65 12.91
N THR A 95 -1.04 -1.54 13.45
CA THR A 95 -1.67 -1.45 14.77
C THR A 95 -3.07 -0.88 14.65
N GLU A 96 -3.94 -1.17 15.62
CA GLU A 96 -5.31 -0.62 15.61
C GLU A 96 -5.30 0.92 15.64
N ALA A 97 -4.35 1.53 16.34
CA ALA A 97 -4.21 2.99 16.42
C ALA A 97 -3.86 3.63 15.07
N ASN A 98 -3.17 2.90 14.17
CA ASN A 98 -2.71 3.42 12.88
C ASN A 98 -3.53 2.89 11.70
N ARG A 99 -4.57 2.09 11.96
CA ARG A 99 -5.35 1.39 10.94
C ARG A 99 -5.87 2.30 9.85
N ASP A 100 -6.47 3.43 10.22
CA ASP A 100 -7.05 4.35 9.24
C ASP A 100 -5.99 4.99 8.35
N VAL A 101 -4.85 5.37 8.91
CA VAL A 101 -3.73 5.93 8.16
C VAL A 101 -3.12 4.89 7.22
N LEU A 102 -3.00 3.66 7.70
CA LEU A 102 -2.50 2.53 6.93
C LEU A 102 -3.41 2.20 5.73
N LEU A 103 -4.71 2.07 5.96
CA LEU A 103 -5.68 1.80 4.89
C LEU A 103 -5.78 2.94 3.89
N ASN A 104 -5.68 4.18 4.37
CA ASN A 104 -5.62 5.35 3.49
C ASN A 104 -4.37 5.34 2.59
N ALA A 105 -3.21 4.98 3.12
CA ALA A 105 -1.99 4.83 2.33
C ALA A 105 -2.14 3.74 1.25
N HIS A 106 -2.75 2.62 1.58
CA HIS A 106 -3.05 1.57 0.60
C HIS A 106 -4.05 2.03 -0.47
N LEU A 107 -5.04 2.85 -0.09
CA LEU A 107 -5.95 3.47 -1.07
C LEU A 107 -5.19 4.35 -2.07
N TYR A 108 -4.20 5.14 -1.60
CA TYR A 108 -3.32 5.88 -2.51
C TYR A 108 -2.51 4.94 -3.41
N MET A 109 -1.95 3.85 -2.86
CA MET A 109 -1.22 2.87 -3.65
C MET A 109 -2.08 2.24 -4.76
N VAL A 110 -3.34 1.88 -4.46
CA VAL A 110 -4.29 1.37 -5.48
C VAL A 110 -4.54 2.42 -6.57
N LYS A 111 -4.78 3.68 -6.19
CA LYS A 111 -5.01 4.77 -7.15
C LYS A 111 -3.78 5.09 -7.99
N ILE A 112 -2.59 5.04 -7.41
CA ILE A 112 -1.32 5.20 -8.12
C ILE A 112 -1.10 4.05 -9.11
N SER A 113 -1.50 2.82 -8.75
CA SER A 113 -1.43 1.66 -9.65
C SER A 113 -2.33 1.79 -10.90
N GLN A 114 -3.30 2.72 -10.89
CA GLN A 114 -4.13 3.04 -12.07
C GLN A 114 -3.46 4.00 -13.06
N VAL A 115 -2.36 4.66 -12.64
CA VAL A 115 -1.64 5.61 -13.49
C VAL A 115 -1.05 4.89 -14.70
N ASP A 116 -1.29 5.42 -15.89
CA ASP A 116 -0.81 4.84 -17.15
C ASP A 116 0.65 5.22 -17.44
N GLU A 117 1.53 4.82 -16.50
CA GLU A 117 2.97 4.98 -16.59
C GLU A 117 3.66 3.70 -16.10
N ARG A 118 4.49 3.13 -16.97
CA ARG A 118 5.11 1.81 -16.74
C ARG A 118 5.97 1.76 -15.48
N GLU A 119 6.80 2.78 -15.26
CA GLU A 119 7.71 2.81 -14.11
C GLU A 119 6.94 2.92 -12.80
N ILE A 120 5.89 3.75 -12.74
CA ILE A 120 5.02 3.89 -11.56
C ILE A 120 4.31 2.56 -11.28
N PHE A 121 3.77 1.94 -12.31
CA PHE A 121 3.09 0.64 -12.15
C PHE A 121 4.05 -0.44 -11.65
N LYS A 122 5.28 -0.49 -12.17
CA LYS A 122 6.31 -1.43 -11.70
C LYS A 122 6.62 -1.25 -10.21
N ILE A 123 6.84 -0.01 -9.76
CA ILE A 123 7.10 0.31 -8.34
C ILE A 123 5.95 -0.20 -7.45
N THR A 124 4.71 0.08 -7.83
CA THR A 124 3.56 -0.39 -7.05
C THR A 124 3.39 -1.90 -7.09
N LEU A 125 3.65 -2.53 -8.24
CA LEU A 125 3.54 -3.98 -8.42
C LEU A 125 4.56 -4.75 -7.55
N GLU A 126 5.78 -4.23 -7.41
CA GLU A 126 6.81 -4.80 -6.53
C GLU A 126 6.33 -4.84 -5.07
N TYR A 127 5.74 -3.76 -4.59
CA TYR A 127 5.12 -3.74 -3.26
C TYR A 127 3.96 -4.73 -3.13
N TRP A 128 3.02 -4.71 -4.09
CA TRP A 128 1.86 -5.60 -4.06
C TRP A 128 2.25 -7.06 -4.09
N SER A 129 3.27 -7.43 -4.86
CA SER A 129 3.76 -8.81 -4.91
C SER A 129 4.28 -9.28 -3.54
N LYS A 130 4.97 -8.40 -2.81
CA LYS A 130 5.46 -8.70 -1.47
C LYS A 130 4.33 -8.86 -0.46
N LEU A 131 3.40 -7.89 -0.39
CA LEU A 131 2.26 -7.95 0.53
C LEU A 131 1.42 -9.21 0.32
N VAL A 132 1.08 -9.49 -0.95
CA VAL A 132 0.24 -10.65 -1.31
C VAL A 132 0.94 -11.96 -1.00
N ALA A 133 2.26 -12.05 -1.21
CA ALA A 133 3.04 -13.22 -0.84
C ALA A 133 3.01 -13.47 0.67
N GLU A 134 3.27 -12.42 1.47
CA GLU A 134 3.21 -12.53 2.94
C GLU A 134 1.83 -12.99 3.45
N LEU A 135 0.75 -12.41 2.92
CA LEU A 135 -0.61 -12.78 3.31
C LEU A 135 -0.96 -14.20 2.87
N TYR A 136 -0.49 -14.63 1.70
CA TYR A 136 -0.70 -15.99 1.20
C TYR A 136 0.04 -17.03 2.06
N ASP A 137 1.29 -16.77 2.40
CA ASP A 137 2.10 -17.65 3.25
C ASP A 137 1.49 -17.80 4.64
N GLU A 138 0.96 -16.71 5.22
CA GLU A 138 0.24 -16.75 6.50
C GLU A 138 -0.99 -17.68 6.45
N ILE A 139 -1.75 -17.64 5.35
CA ILE A 139 -2.92 -18.51 5.18
C ILE A 139 -2.51 -19.97 5.03
N GLN A 140 -1.43 -20.24 4.27
CA GLN A 140 -0.94 -21.60 4.07
C GLN A 140 -0.33 -22.20 5.34
N ALA A 141 0.22 -21.36 6.22
CA ALA A 141 0.79 -21.80 7.50
C ALA A 141 -0.27 -22.20 8.54
N LEU A 142 -1.56 -21.88 8.30
CA LEU A 142 -2.63 -22.30 9.20
C LEU A 142 -2.82 -23.82 9.15
N PRO A 143 -2.98 -24.51 10.30
CA PRO A 143 -3.30 -25.93 10.35
C PRO A 143 -4.57 -26.23 9.53
N ILE A 144 -4.53 -27.31 8.74
CA ILE A 144 -5.61 -27.69 7.80
C ILE A 144 -6.99 -27.82 8.50
N GLY A 145 -7.02 -28.11 9.81
CA GLY A 145 -8.25 -28.16 10.61
C GLY A 145 -8.85 -26.80 10.94
N GLU A 146 -8.06 -25.75 11.02
CA GLU A 146 -8.52 -24.39 11.38
C GLU A 146 -8.92 -23.56 10.15
N SER A 147 -8.31 -23.78 9.00
CA SER A 147 -8.68 -23.08 7.76
C SER A 147 -10.08 -23.46 7.26
N GLY A 148 -10.52 -24.72 7.46
CA GLY A 148 -11.88 -25.16 7.15
C GLY A 148 -12.94 -24.62 8.12
N LEU A 149 -12.58 -24.45 9.39
CA LEU A 149 -13.47 -23.88 10.42
C LEU A 149 -13.66 -22.38 10.27
N LEU A 150 -12.62 -21.63 9.87
CA LEU A 150 -12.70 -20.18 9.64
C LEU A 150 -13.56 -19.80 8.42
N MET A 151 -13.58 -20.63 7.37
CA MET A 151 -14.50 -20.45 6.25
C MET A 151 -15.95 -20.82 6.58
N GLY A 152 -16.16 -21.77 7.53
CA GLY A 152 -17.48 -22.25 7.91
C GLY A 152 -18.18 -21.45 9.02
N LEU A 153 -17.43 -20.73 9.85
CA LEU A 153 -17.96 -20.00 11.02
C LEU A 153 -18.52 -18.59 10.72
N SER A 154 -18.46 -18.15 9.48
CA SER A 154 -19.17 -16.91 9.06
C SER A 154 -20.70 -17.08 9.01
N LEU A 155 -21.25 -18.28 9.28
CA LEU A 155 -22.68 -18.61 9.12
C LEU A 155 -23.38 -19.11 10.39
N GLY A 156 -22.76 -19.12 11.56
CA GLY A 156 -23.37 -19.71 12.76
C GLY A 156 -23.25 -18.86 14.01
N ASN A 157 -24.39 -18.34 14.46
CA ASN A 157 -24.61 -17.67 15.72
C ASN A 157 -24.31 -18.57 16.93
N GLY A 158 -23.43 -18.14 17.82
CA GLY A 158 -23.37 -18.58 19.22
C GLY A 158 -22.33 -19.63 19.58
N GLY A 159 -21.24 -19.20 20.20
CA GLY A 159 -20.37 -20.10 20.97
C GLY A 159 -18.89 -19.70 21.01
N GLY A 160 -18.49 -18.87 22.00
CA GLY A 160 -17.27 -19.00 22.81
C GLY A 160 -15.91 -18.69 22.19
N SER A 161 -15.51 -17.49 22.13
CA SER A 161 -14.46 -16.80 22.93
C SER A 161 -13.01 -17.36 22.98
N MET A 162 -12.48 -18.13 22.01
CA MET A 162 -11.03 -18.41 21.98
C MET A 162 -10.33 -18.09 20.65
N LEU A 163 -11.07 -17.84 19.58
CA LEU A 163 -10.53 -17.50 18.23
C LEU A 163 -10.58 -16.00 17.91
N ASN A 164 -11.02 -15.17 18.85
CA ASN A 164 -11.21 -13.73 18.65
C ASN A 164 -9.91 -12.90 18.68
N GLY A 165 -8.76 -13.52 18.79
CA GLY A 165 -7.45 -12.85 18.85
C GLY A 165 -6.64 -12.87 17.56
N MET A 166 -6.97 -13.74 16.59
CA MET A 166 -6.30 -13.79 15.30
C MET A 166 -7.26 -13.36 14.18
N SER A 167 -7.60 -12.09 14.16
CA SER A 167 -8.07 -11.49 12.90
C SER A 167 -6.96 -11.68 11.89
N LEU A 168 -7.17 -12.56 10.89
CA LEU A 168 -6.18 -12.76 9.83
C LEU A 168 -5.86 -11.42 9.21
N ARG A 169 -4.60 -11.08 9.07
CA ARG A 169 -4.15 -9.83 8.42
C ARG A 169 -4.89 -9.58 7.10
N LYS A 170 -5.20 -10.65 6.35
CA LYS A 170 -5.98 -10.53 5.12
C LYS A 170 -7.29 -9.77 5.30
N ASN A 171 -7.94 -9.87 6.47
CA ASN A 171 -9.22 -9.18 6.74
C ASN A 171 -9.02 -7.67 6.86
N ILE A 172 -7.84 -7.22 7.28
CA ILE A 172 -7.48 -5.79 7.31
C ILE A 172 -7.44 -5.24 5.88
N TYR A 173 -6.95 -6.04 4.93
CA TYR A 173 -6.72 -5.63 3.55
C TYR A 173 -7.80 -6.07 2.56
N SER A 174 -8.91 -6.67 3.01
CA SER A 174 -9.94 -7.24 2.11
C SER A 174 -10.43 -6.25 1.06
N ASP A 175 -10.75 -5.03 1.46
CA ASP A 175 -11.26 -3.99 0.57
C ASP A 175 -10.16 -3.47 -0.36
N VAL A 176 -8.93 -3.32 0.16
CA VAL A 176 -7.76 -2.93 -0.61
C VAL A 176 -7.47 -3.95 -1.71
N LEU A 177 -7.46 -5.26 -1.36
CA LEU A 177 -7.20 -6.34 -2.29
C LEU A 177 -8.30 -6.47 -3.33
N SER A 178 -9.56 -6.24 -2.96
CA SER A 178 -10.69 -6.21 -3.89
C SER A 178 -10.54 -5.10 -4.94
N ASN A 179 -10.15 -3.90 -4.52
CA ASN A 179 -9.88 -2.79 -5.42
C ASN A 179 -8.64 -3.05 -6.29
N LEU A 180 -7.57 -3.59 -5.71
CA LEU A 180 -6.37 -3.98 -6.45
C LEU A 180 -6.67 -4.99 -7.56
N ARG A 181 -7.53 -5.97 -7.28
CA ARG A 181 -7.95 -6.98 -8.27
C ARG A 181 -8.49 -6.33 -9.53
N LEU A 182 -9.35 -5.34 -9.39
CA LEU A 182 -9.94 -4.62 -10.54
C LEU A 182 -8.85 -3.93 -11.37
N VAL A 183 -7.93 -3.22 -10.70
CA VAL A 183 -6.80 -2.54 -11.36
C VAL A 183 -5.92 -3.52 -12.14
N VAL A 184 -5.57 -4.64 -11.52
CA VAL A 184 -4.67 -5.63 -12.12
C VAL A 184 -5.34 -6.31 -13.33
N ILE A 185 -6.63 -6.64 -13.24
CA ILE A 185 -7.40 -7.19 -14.36
C ILE A 185 -7.46 -6.18 -15.51
N GLU A 186 -7.74 -4.92 -15.23
CA GLU A 186 -7.78 -3.85 -16.24
C GLU A 186 -6.44 -3.70 -16.97
N ARG A 187 -5.33 -3.80 -16.23
CA ARG A 187 -3.98 -3.78 -16.81
C ARG A 187 -3.69 -4.97 -17.69
N MET A 188 -4.15 -6.17 -17.34
CA MET A 188 -3.97 -7.39 -18.14
C MET A 188 -4.74 -7.37 -19.47
N VAL A 189 -5.81 -6.59 -19.58
CA VAL A 189 -6.62 -6.49 -20.80
C VAL A 189 -5.94 -5.60 -21.85
N LYS A 190 -4.97 -4.76 -21.48
CA LYS A 190 -4.24 -3.92 -22.45
C LYS A 190 -3.29 -4.77 -23.32
N PRO A 191 -3.45 -4.80 -24.66
CA PRO A 191 -2.70 -5.70 -25.55
C PRO A 191 -1.16 -5.51 -25.50
N GLU A 192 -0.72 -4.30 -25.23
CA GLU A 192 0.71 -3.94 -25.17
C GLU A 192 1.39 -4.50 -23.91
N GLU A 193 0.66 -4.70 -22.83
CA GLU A 193 1.16 -5.23 -21.56
C GLU A 193 1.10 -6.77 -21.52
N VAL A 194 0.17 -7.40 -22.24
CA VAL A 194 0.02 -8.86 -22.29
C VAL A 194 1.23 -9.53 -22.95
N GLN A 195 1.85 -8.91 -23.96
CA GLN A 195 3.05 -9.46 -24.61
C GLN A 195 4.30 -9.40 -23.73
N GLN A 196 4.27 -8.64 -22.63
CA GLN A 196 5.33 -8.50 -21.63
C GLN A 196 4.83 -8.65 -20.21
N ALA A 197 3.77 -9.46 -20.01
CA ALA A 197 3.24 -9.68 -18.65
C ALA A 197 4.40 -10.12 -17.73
N SER A 198 4.78 -9.22 -16.84
CA SER A 198 5.80 -9.51 -15.84
C SER A 198 5.35 -10.75 -15.05
N PRO A 199 6.24 -11.72 -14.78
CA PRO A 199 5.93 -12.84 -13.87
C PRO A 199 5.30 -12.38 -12.54
N LEU A 200 5.69 -11.19 -12.07
CA LEU A 200 5.11 -10.56 -10.88
C LEU A 200 3.63 -10.21 -11.06
N LEU A 201 3.22 -9.70 -12.21
CA LEU A 201 1.82 -9.37 -12.49
C LEU A 201 0.96 -10.64 -12.47
N VAL A 202 1.40 -11.70 -13.14
CA VAL A 202 0.71 -13.00 -13.14
C VAL A 202 0.62 -13.57 -11.73
N PHE A 203 1.68 -13.47 -10.94
CA PHE A 203 1.71 -13.90 -9.56
C PHE A 203 0.69 -13.13 -8.71
N VAL A 204 0.69 -11.80 -8.75
CA VAL A 204 -0.25 -10.95 -8.00
C VAL A 204 -1.69 -11.27 -8.37
N VAL A 205 -2.01 -11.40 -9.68
CA VAL A 205 -3.35 -11.79 -10.14
C VAL A 205 -3.80 -13.12 -9.54
N ASN A 206 -2.95 -14.14 -9.64
CA ASN A 206 -3.27 -15.48 -9.14
C ASN A 206 -3.49 -15.49 -7.62
N CYS A 207 -2.70 -14.73 -6.89
CA CYS A 207 -2.84 -14.65 -5.43
C CYS A 207 -4.07 -13.82 -5.03
N VAL A 208 -4.25 -12.61 -5.59
CA VAL A 208 -5.39 -11.73 -5.27
C VAL A 208 -6.72 -12.37 -5.65
N SER A 209 -6.75 -13.24 -6.67
CA SER A 209 -7.96 -13.99 -7.04
C SER A 209 -8.39 -15.04 -6.01
N ARG A 210 -7.52 -15.38 -5.06
CA ARG A 210 -7.78 -16.36 -3.99
C ARG A 210 -8.21 -15.71 -2.68
N PHE A 211 -8.16 -14.41 -2.58
CA PHE A 211 -8.67 -13.60 -1.46
C PHE A 211 -10.10 -13.13 -1.71
#